data_de52d0a71f24cef772519cf20752c4da
#
_entry.id   de52d0a71f24cef772519cf20752c4da
#
_cell.length_a   1.000
_cell.length_b   1.000
_cell.length_c   1.000
_cell.angle_alpha   90.00
_cell.angle_beta   90.00
_cell.angle_gamma   90.00
#
_symmetry.space_group_name_H-M   'P 1'
#
loop_
_entity.id
_entity.type
_entity.pdbx_description
1 polymer ?
#
loop_
_entity_poly.entity_id
_entity_poly.type
_entity_poly.pdbx_seq_one_letter_code
_entity_poly.pdbx_strand_id
1 'polypeptide(L)'
;FDVKGKKYINTPAKYYFEDVGLRNARLNFRQQEENHIMENIIYIELRSRGYRVDVGVVEVYETSNSGKREKKLLEIDFIANKGDKKYYIQSAFEMTSPEKIVQEKKSLTKLNDFFKKIIVVKDDIKPNTDEQGIITVGIFDFLLNDNILEQI
;
A
#
# COMPACT_ATOMS: atom_id res chain seq x y z
N PHE A 1 -6.08 -8.70 12.98
CA PHE A 1 -5.55 -9.73 13.87
C PHE A 1 -6.63 -10.80 14.06
N ASP A 2 -6.47 -11.96 13.43
CA ASP A 2 -7.36 -13.09 13.68
C ASP A 2 -6.85 -13.86 14.89
N VAL A 3 -7.54 -13.75 16.02
CA VAL A 3 -7.20 -14.42 17.31
C VAL A 3 -7.17 -15.96 17.17
N LYS A 4 -7.74 -16.53 16.11
CA LYS A 4 -7.79 -17.97 15.86
C LYS A 4 -6.53 -18.53 15.15
N GLY A 5 -5.55 -17.69 14.78
CA GLY A 5 -4.18 -18.07 14.41
C GLY A 5 -3.98 -19.01 13.21
N LYS A 6 -5.03 -19.64 12.68
CA LYS A 6 -4.95 -20.62 11.61
C LYS A 6 -5.14 -20.05 10.19
N LYS A 7 -5.72 -18.86 10.07
CA LYS A 7 -6.08 -18.26 8.76
C LYS A 7 -4.86 -17.79 7.97
N TYR A 8 -3.72 -17.57 8.64
CA TYR A 8 -2.48 -17.08 8.02
C TYR A 8 -1.43 -18.18 7.75
N ILE A 9 -1.70 -19.42 8.15
CA ILE A 9 -0.84 -20.55 7.80
C ILE A 9 -1.19 -20.93 6.37
N ASN A 10 -0.37 -20.64 5.39
CA ASN A 10 -0.50 -20.83 3.95
C ASN A 10 -1.02 -19.60 3.14
N THR A 11 -1.02 -18.40 3.70
CA THR A 11 -1.18 -17.20 2.87
C THR A 11 0.17 -16.81 2.27
N PRO A 12 0.22 -16.35 1.01
CA PRO A 12 1.44 -15.79 0.43
C PRO A 12 2.00 -14.69 1.33
N ALA A 13 3.29 -14.77 1.66
CA ALA A 13 3.98 -13.75 2.43
C ALA A 13 4.69 -12.78 1.49
N LYS A 14 4.62 -11.48 1.80
CA LYS A 14 5.47 -10.47 1.16
C LYS A 14 6.79 -10.40 1.92
N TYR A 15 7.89 -10.35 1.18
CA TYR A 15 9.24 -10.23 1.74
C TYR A 15 9.84 -8.89 1.34
N TYR A 16 10.27 -8.12 2.33
CA TYR A 16 10.92 -6.84 2.14
C TYR A 16 12.37 -6.94 2.61
N PHE A 17 13.28 -6.40 1.82
CA PHE A 17 14.69 -6.36 2.14
C PHE A 17 15.00 -5.08 2.91
N GLU A 18 15.83 -5.17 3.93
CA GLU A 18 16.29 -3.99 4.68
C GLU A 18 17.18 -3.07 3.84
N ASP A 19 17.89 -3.65 2.86
CA ASP A 19 18.76 -2.92 1.94
C ASP A 19 18.48 -3.37 0.51
N VAL A 20 17.93 -2.45 -0.29
CA VAL A 20 17.61 -2.68 -1.70
C VAL A 20 18.87 -2.83 -2.54
N GLY A 21 19.97 -2.18 -2.18
CA GLY A 21 21.27 -2.32 -2.86
C GLY A 21 21.83 -3.73 -2.70
N LEU A 22 21.82 -4.27 -1.49
CA LEU A 22 22.22 -5.65 -1.22
C LEU A 22 21.31 -6.67 -1.94
N ARG A 23 19.99 -6.41 -1.97
CA ARG A 23 19.04 -7.21 -2.76
C ARG A 23 19.45 -7.25 -4.22
N ASN A 24 19.66 -6.09 -4.82
CA ASN A 24 19.98 -5.97 -6.24
C ASN A 24 21.34 -6.62 -6.57
N ALA A 25 22.35 -6.43 -5.72
CA ALA A 25 23.65 -7.08 -5.85
C ALA A 25 23.52 -8.61 -5.81
N ARG A 26 22.72 -9.15 -4.88
CA ARG A 26 22.49 -10.60 -4.77
C ARG A 26 21.76 -11.17 -6.00
N LEU A 27 20.93 -10.38 -6.64
CA LEU A 27 20.26 -10.74 -7.91
C LEU A 27 21.09 -10.42 -9.14
N ASN A 28 22.37 -10.06 -8.99
CA ASN A 28 23.26 -9.62 -10.08
C ASN A 28 22.62 -8.50 -10.92
N PHE A 29 21.86 -7.60 -10.29
CA PHE A 29 21.16 -6.47 -10.93
C PHE A 29 20.23 -6.87 -12.10
N ARG A 30 19.76 -8.11 -12.16
CA ARG A 30 18.97 -8.63 -13.30
C ARG A 30 17.48 -8.38 -13.21
N GLN A 31 16.95 -8.13 -12.03
CA GLN A 31 15.49 -7.96 -11.77
C GLN A 31 15.27 -6.66 -10.99
N GLN A 32 15.35 -5.55 -11.70
CA GLN A 32 15.05 -4.23 -11.16
C GLN A 32 13.61 -3.84 -11.52
N GLU A 33 12.66 -4.46 -10.85
CA GLU A 33 11.26 -4.09 -10.98
C GLU A 33 11.02 -2.87 -10.08
N GLU A 34 10.99 -1.68 -10.68
CA GLU A 34 10.93 -0.40 -9.97
C GLU A 34 9.71 -0.28 -9.06
N ASN A 35 8.58 -0.85 -9.44
CA ASN A 35 7.37 -0.90 -8.62
C ASN A 35 7.61 -1.66 -7.30
N HIS A 36 8.26 -2.83 -7.36
CA HIS A 36 8.60 -3.60 -6.16
C HIS A 36 9.69 -2.93 -5.32
N ILE A 37 10.63 -2.24 -5.96
CA ILE A 37 11.64 -1.44 -5.27
C ILE A 37 10.96 -0.29 -4.50
N MET A 38 10.05 0.44 -5.15
CA MET A 38 9.31 1.52 -4.53
C MET A 38 8.47 1.03 -3.34
N GLU A 39 7.75 -0.08 -3.49
CA GLU A 39 7.00 -0.70 -2.39
C GLU A 39 7.94 -1.06 -1.23
N ASN A 40 9.10 -1.66 -1.51
CA ASN A 40 10.09 -2.01 -0.49
C ASN A 40 10.64 -0.77 0.23
N ILE A 41 10.91 0.32 -0.48
CA ILE A 41 11.39 1.58 0.10
C ILE A 41 10.33 2.17 1.05
N ILE A 42 9.06 2.20 0.63
CA ILE A 42 7.96 2.68 1.48
C ILE A 42 7.87 1.84 2.75
N TYR A 43 7.99 0.52 2.64
CA TYR A 43 8.01 -0.37 3.80
C TYR A 43 9.14 -0.03 4.78
N ILE A 44 10.38 0.08 4.27
CA ILE A 44 11.56 0.41 5.11
C ILE A 44 11.34 1.76 5.81
N GLU A 45 10.86 2.75 5.08
CA GLU A 45 10.62 4.08 5.61
C GLU A 45 9.59 4.09 6.73
N LEU A 46 8.46 3.40 6.55
CA LEU A 46 7.45 3.23 7.59
C LEU A 46 8.04 2.55 8.84
N ARG A 47 8.87 1.52 8.65
CA ARG A 47 9.53 0.81 9.75
C ARG A 47 10.55 1.70 10.48
N SER A 48 11.34 2.49 9.76
CA SER A 48 12.33 3.41 10.34
C SER A 48 11.67 4.50 11.21
N ARG A 49 10.47 4.96 10.80
CA ARG A 49 9.62 5.91 11.56
C ARG A 49 8.91 5.26 12.76
N GLY A 50 9.14 3.96 13.00
CA GLY A 50 8.59 3.23 14.14
C GLY A 50 7.15 2.77 13.98
N TYR A 51 6.62 2.70 12.75
CA TYR A 51 5.33 2.08 12.50
C TYR A 51 5.43 0.56 12.54
N ARG A 52 4.42 -0.07 13.12
CA ARG A 52 4.14 -1.48 12.88
C ARG A 52 3.38 -1.57 11.56
N VAL A 53 3.91 -2.36 10.62
CA VAL A 53 3.37 -2.46 9.26
C VAL A 53 2.86 -3.87 9.03
N ASP A 54 1.60 -3.96 8.61
CA ASP A 54 0.92 -5.20 8.25
C ASP A 54 0.39 -5.06 6.81
N VAL A 55 0.19 -6.16 6.09
CA VAL A 55 -0.53 -6.18 4.80
C VAL A 55 -2.03 -6.27 5.08
N GLY A 56 -2.82 -5.47 4.37
CA GLY A 56 -4.27 -5.47 4.49
C GLY A 56 -4.96 -6.32 3.43
N VAL A 57 -6.09 -6.93 3.79
CA VAL A 57 -6.95 -7.64 2.85
C VAL A 57 -8.39 -7.21 3.07
N VAL A 58 -9.05 -6.77 1.99
CA VAL A 58 -10.46 -6.37 1.99
C VAL A 58 -11.25 -7.39 1.17
N GLU A 59 -12.26 -8.00 1.77
CA GLU A 59 -13.15 -8.91 1.09
C GLU A 59 -14.25 -8.13 0.37
N VAL A 60 -14.38 -8.34 -0.93
CA VAL A 60 -15.45 -7.76 -1.74
C VAL A 60 -16.22 -8.88 -2.47
N TYR A 61 -17.47 -8.62 -2.76
CA TYR A 61 -18.30 -9.52 -3.55
C TYR A 61 -18.64 -8.85 -4.87
N GLU A 62 -18.21 -9.46 -5.97
CA GLU A 62 -18.52 -9.01 -7.33
C GLU A 62 -19.45 -10.01 -8.00
N THR A 63 -20.38 -9.51 -8.82
CA THR A 63 -21.22 -10.39 -9.64
C THR A 63 -20.47 -10.65 -10.94
N SER A 64 -20.16 -11.92 -11.20
CA SER A 64 -19.52 -12.32 -12.46
C SER A 64 -20.47 -12.16 -13.63
N ASN A 65 -19.93 -12.19 -14.86
CA ASN A 65 -20.73 -12.14 -16.11
C ASN A 65 -21.77 -13.27 -16.21
N SER A 66 -21.60 -14.34 -15.42
CA SER A 66 -22.54 -15.46 -15.31
C SER A 66 -23.65 -15.26 -14.26
N GLY A 67 -23.73 -14.06 -13.63
CA GLY A 67 -24.71 -13.76 -12.57
C GLY A 67 -24.38 -14.37 -11.21
N LYS A 68 -23.28 -15.09 -11.06
CA LYS A 68 -22.83 -15.65 -9.77
C LYS A 68 -22.10 -14.58 -8.95
N ARG A 69 -22.41 -14.54 -7.66
CA ARG A 69 -21.71 -13.71 -6.69
C ARG A 69 -20.41 -14.38 -6.28
N GLU A 70 -19.28 -13.79 -6.65
CA GLU A 70 -17.95 -14.29 -6.36
C GLU A 70 -17.25 -13.41 -5.32
N LYS A 71 -16.59 -14.07 -4.38
CA LYS A 71 -15.77 -13.42 -3.38
C LYS A 71 -14.40 -13.09 -3.99
N LYS A 72 -14.01 -11.82 -3.93
CA LYS A 72 -12.70 -11.34 -4.34
C LYS A 72 -11.98 -10.72 -3.15
N LEU A 73 -10.69 -10.97 -3.06
CA LEU A 73 -9.81 -10.35 -2.06
C LEU A 73 -9.06 -9.20 -2.75
N LEU A 74 -9.16 -8.01 -2.19
CA LEU A 74 -8.37 -6.84 -2.59
C LEU A 74 -7.30 -6.60 -1.54
N GLU A 75 -6.08 -6.42 -1.97
CA GLU A 75 -4.95 -6.16 -1.10
C GLU A 75 -4.79 -4.66 -0.85
N ILE A 76 -4.35 -4.32 0.36
CA ILE A 76 -3.81 -3.02 0.73
C ILE A 76 -2.36 -3.27 1.09
N ASP A 77 -1.43 -2.60 0.41
CA ASP A 77 -0.01 -2.88 0.55
C ASP A 77 0.45 -2.72 2.00
N PHE A 78 0.02 -1.65 2.67
CA PHE A 78 0.42 -1.40 4.05
C PHE A 78 -0.73 -0.89 4.93
N ILE A 79 -0.84 -1.48 6.11
CA ILE A 79 -1.56 -0.93 7.25
C ILE A 79 -0.50 -0.51 8.26
N ALA A 80 -0.26 0.79 8.39
CA ALA A 80 0.75 1.35 9.27
C ALA A 80 0.12 1.81 10.59
N ASN A 81 0.55 1.21 11.70
CA ASN A 81 0.04 1.49 13.04
C ASN A 81 1.15 2.03 13.95
N LYS A 82 0.87 3.13 14.68
CA LYS A 82 1.78 3.69 15.69
C LYS A 82 0.96 4.37 16.79
N GLY A 83 0.92 3.76 17.97
CA GLY A 83 0.05 4.22 19.05
C GLY A 83 -1.42 4.12 18.65
N ASP A 84 -2.13 5.24 18.71
CA ASP A 84 -3.53 5.41 18.30
C ASP A 84 -3.70 5.72 16.80
N LYS A 85 -2.60 5.94 16.09
CA LYS A 85 -2.60 6.30 14.66
C LYS A 85 -2.62 5.07 13.79
N LYS A 86 -3.47 5.10 12.76
CA LYS A 86 -3.55 4.08 11.72
C LYS A 86 -3.67 4.75 10.35
N TYR A 87 -2.91 4.23 9.40
CA TYR A 87 -2.92 4.67 8.00
C TYR A 87 -3.05 3.46 7.08
N TYR A 88 -3.86 3.59 6.03
CA TYR A 88 -3.92 2.65 4.93
C TYR A 88 -3.14 3.23 3.76
N ILE A 89 -2.13 2.52 3.30
CA ILE A 89 -1.19 3.04 2.31
C ILE A 89 -1.10 2.06 1.15
N GLN A 90 -1.26 2.58 -0.07
CA GLN A 90 -1.08 1.87 -1.33
C GLN A 90 0.14 2.44 -2.05
N SER A 91 0.98 1.57 -2.61
CA SER A 91 2.09 1.95 -3.48
C SER A 91 1.64 1.87 -4.93
N ALA A 92 1.49 3.00 -5.61
CA ALA A 92 1.09 3.06 -7.01
C ALA A 92 2.22 3.66 -7.84
N PHE A 93 2.98 2.82 -8.53
CA PHE A 93 4.14 3.28 -9.32
C PHE A 93 3.74 4.29 -10.40
N GLU A 94 2.62 4.04 -11.09
CA GLU A 94 2.07 4.91 -12.12
C GLU A 94 0.56 5.01 -12.00
N MET A 95 0.02 6.22 -12.06
CA MET A 95 -1.42 6.52 -12.11
C MET A 95 -1.76 7.33 -13.38
N THR A 96 -1.33 6.84 -14.54
CA THR A 96 -1.36 7.58 -15.80
C THR A 96 -2.69 7.50 -16.55
N SER A 97 -3.52 6.49 -16.27
CA SER A 97 -4.84 6.35 -16.91
C SER A 97 -5.97 6.32 -15.87
N PRO A 98 -7.19 6.75 -16.26
CA PRO A 98 -8.37 6.68 -15.37
C PRO A 98 -8.64 5.27 -14.85
N GLU A 99 -8.40 4.24 -15.65
CA GLU A 99 -8.61 2.84 -15.28
C GLU A 99 -7.62 2.41 -14.19
N LYS A 100 -6.33 2.78 -14.33
CA LYS A 100 -5.31 2.53 -13.30
C LYS A 100 -5.63 3.25 -12.01
N ILE A 101 -6.04 4.52 -12.08
CA ILE A 101 -6.45 5.29 -10.90
C ILE A 101 -7.58 4.58 -10.14
N VAL A 102 -8.62 4.14 -10.85
CA VAL A 102 -9.73 3.39 -10.26
C VAL A 102 -9.26 2.08 -9.65
N GLN A 103 -8.36 1.37 -10.32
CA GLN A 103 -7.80 0.11 -9.84
C GLN A 103 -7.02 0.28 -8.54
N GLU A 104 -6.11 1.25 -8.47
CA GLU A 104 -5.29 1.52 -7.28
C GLU A 104 -6.13 2.00 -6.08
N LYS A 105 -7.18 2.78 -6.34
CA LYS A 105 -8.11 3.23 -5.31
C LYS A 105 -9.08 2.15 -4.83
N LYS A 106 -9.26 1.08 -5.59
CA LYS A 106 -10.34 0.10 -5.38
C LYS A 106 -10.36 -0.51 -3.98
N SER A 107 -9.22 -0.91 -3.45
CA SER A 107 -9.11 -1.49 -2.10
C SER A 107 -9.45 -0.47 -1.01
N LEU A 108 -8.94 0.75 -1.16
CA LEU A 108 -9.11 1.84 -0.20
C LEU A 108 -10.56 2.34 -0.14
N THR A 109 -11.25 2.39 -1.29
CA THR A 109 -12.67 2.82 -1.35
C THR A 109 -13.64 1.84 -0.68
N LYS A 110 -13.20 0.61 -0.41
CA LYS A 110 -14.02 -0.39 0.28
C LYS A 110 -13.87 -0.38 1.80
N LEU A 111 -12.99 0.47 2.31
CA LEU A 111 -12.83 0.66 3.75
C LEU A 111 -13.88 1.66 4.26
N ASN A 112 -14.66 1.23 5.25
CA ASN A 112 -15.75 2.02 5.84
C ASN A 112 -15.36 2.60 7.21
N ASP A 113 -14.10 2.99 7.38
CA ASP A 113 -13.61 3.65 8.58
C ASP A 113 -13.04 5.04 8.27
N PHE A 114 -12.71 5.79 9.34
CA PHE A 114 -12.26 7.18 9.25
C PHE A 114 -10.74 7.34 9.23
N PHE A 115 -9.98 6.25 9.18
CA PHE A 115 -8.54 6.34 9.11
C PHE A 115 -8.08 6.84 7.73
N LYS A 116 -6.98 7.58 7.73
CA LYS A 116 -6.44 8.17 6.49
C LYS A 116 -6.07 7.08 5.48
N LYS A 117 -6.46 7.32 4.24
CA LYS A 117 -6.22 6.47 3.07
C LYS A 117 -5.28 7.20 2.14
N ILE A 118 -4.12 6.64 1.90
CA ILE A 118 -3.00 7.32 1.25
C ILE A 118 -2.52 6.47 0.06
N ILE A 119 -2.27 7.12 -1.07
CA ILE A 119 -1.59 6.52 -2.21
C ILE A 119 -0.27 7.24 -2.38
N VAL A 120 0.82 6.48 -2.34
CA VAL A 120 2.16 7.00 -2.64
C VAL A 120 2.45 6.69 -4.10
N VAL A 121 2.77 7.74 -4.88
CA VAL A 121 3.06 7.63 -6.32
C VAL A 121 4.53 7.97 -6.61
N LYS A 122 5.06 7.44 -7.72
CA LYS A 122 6.42 7.75 -8.18
C LYS A 122 6.61 9.24 -8.50
N ASP A 123 5.58 9.86 -9.04
CA ASP A 123 5.65 11.22 -9.55
C ASP A 123 5.91 12.24 -8.43
N ASP A 124 6.65 13.28 -8.75
CA ASP A 124 6.90 14.42 -7.87
C ASP A 124 5.68 15.36 -7.91
N ILE A 125 4.71 15.05 -7.11
CA ILE A 125 3.46 15.81 -6.98
C ILE A 125 3.26 16.29 -5.54
N LYS A 126 2.64 17.46 -5.39
CA LYS A 126 2.20 17.92 -4.09
C LYS A 126 1.04 17.08 -3.57
N PRO A 127 0.96 16.85 -2.25
CA PRO A 127 -0.15 16.12 -1.65
C PRO A 127 -1.50 16.75 -2.06
N ASN A 128 -2.42 15.91 -2.50
CA ASN A 128 -3.78 16.32 -2.81
C ASN A 128 -4.78 15.28 -2.28
N THR A 129 -5.98 15.74 -1.95
CA THR A 129 -7.07 14.88 -1.46
C THR A 129 -8.21 14.91 -2.47
N ASP A 130 -8.69 13.74 -2.83
CA ASP A 130 -9.83 13.61 -3.75
C ASP A 130 -11.20 13.68 -3.03
N GLU A 131 -12.28 13.64 -3.80
CA GLU A 131 -13.67 13.68 -3.29
C GLU A 131 -14.02 12.49 -2.38
N GLN A 132 -13.26 11.41 -2.42
CA GLN A 132 -13.44 10.21 -1.59
C GLN A 132 -12.59 10.26 -0.31
N GLY A 133 -11.85 11.37 -0.08
CA GLY A 133 -10.95 11.52 1.05
C GLY A 133 -9.66 10.69 0.94
N ILE A 134 -9.31 10.22 -0.26
CA ILE A 134 -8.05 9.52 -0.51
C ILE A 134 -6.99 10.57 -0.84
N ILE A 135 -5.89 10.49 -0.13
CA ILE A 135 -4.77 11.41 -0.25
C ILE A 135 -3.73 10.79 -1.18
N THR A 136 -3.32 11.53 -2.20
CA THR A 136 -2.20 11.13 -3.08
C THR A 136 -0.99 11.98 -2.75
N VAL A 137 0.18 11.35 -2.57
CA VAL A 137 1.44 12.00 -2.24
C VAL A 137 2.57 11.45 -3.10
N GLY A 138 3.48 12.33 -3.54
CA GLY A 138 4.68 11.91 -4.27
C GLY A 138 5.68 11.19 -3.39
N ILE A 139 6.45 10.25 -3.94
CA ILE A 139 7.43 9.45 -3.19
C ILE A 139 8.51 10.33 -2.52
N PHE A 140 8.93 11.42 -3.15
CA PHE A 140 9.94 12.30 -2.59
C PHE A 140 9.42 13.05 -1.36
N ASP A 141 8.20 13.59 -1.42
CA ASP A 141 7.56 14.21 -0.25
C ASP A 141 7.36 13.20 0.87
N PHE A 142 6.97 11.97 0.52
CA PHE A 142 6.82 10.89 1.49
C PHE A 142 8.14 10.55 2.19
N LEU A 143 9.26 10.47 1.47
CA LEU A 143 10.57 10.08 2.02
C LEU A 143 11.29 11.22 2.75
N LEU A 144 11.16 12.47 2.28
CA LEU A 144 11.91 13.61 2.81
C LEU A 144 11.22 14.32 3.96
N ASN A 145 9.94 14.06 4.20
CA ASN A 145 9.18 14.65 5.29
C ASN A 145 8.72 13.58 6.28
N ASP A 146 9.44 13.46 7.39
CA ASP A 146 9.15 12.46 8.44
C ASP A 146 7.72 12.56 9.02
N ASN A 147 7.15 13.76 8.99
CA ASN A 147 5.82 14.04 9.55
C ASN A 147 4.71 14.09 8.51
N ILE A 148 4.98 13.68 7.26
CA ILE A 148 4.01 13.81 6.16
C ILE A 148 2.66 13.16 6.49
N LEU A 149 2.65 11.96 7.10
CA LEU A 149 1.42 11.24 7.44
C LEU A 149 0.55 11.96 8.48
N GLU A 150 1.12 12.87 9.25
CA GLU A 150 0.42 13.67 10.24
C GLU A 150 -0.11 14.98 9.65
N GLN A 151 0.63 15.55 8.69
CA GLN A 151 0.35 16.85 8.07
C GLN A 151 -0.72 16.78 6.97
N ILE A 152 -0.86 15.66 6.29
CA ILE A 152 -1.83 15.43 5.21
C ILE A 152 -3.16 14.90 5.72
#